data_bec95211ddc62b459b8652af8cfa603a
#
_entry.id   bec95211ddc62b459b8652af8cfa603a
#
_cell.length_a   1.000
_cell.length_b   1.000
_cell.length_c   1.000
_cell.angle_alpha   90.00
_cell.angle_beta   90.00
_cell.angle_gamma   90.00
#
_symmetry.space_group_name_H-M   'P 1'
#
loop_
_entity.id
_entity.type
_entity.pdbx_description
1 polymer ?
#
loop_
_entity_poly.entity_id
_entity_poly.type
_entity_poly.pdbx_seq_one_letter_code
_entity_poly.pdbx_strand_id
1 'polypeptide(L)'
;EEIKNNKSIMKTPSVNKLKLLHTPGAGIDGINFKLLPSNCKVCNVYEHETPIAEYCLANMLNWETKLVEKINRFKKLDWSDSLFSLGEPHSELSGKCIGIIGYGRIGKEIANLLNSFKTKIYAFTRVVRKKDSLVKKSIVISDLNKYINELDYIILCCPLNKSTQNLINEDNLKLMKKNSVIINIARGDIINEKDFYEALKNNIIGGGIIDTWYRYPLNKNKLKFKPSKYNFHTLKNVIMTPHISAWSKAMIIRRSKIIKKNIENLYYGKRLLNRIDISNF
;
A
#
# COMPACT_ATOMS: atom_id res chain seq x y z
N GLU A 1 -9.07 -3.27 -13.84
CA GLU A 1 -9.47 -1.95 -14.40
C GLU A 1 -10.66 -2.07 -15.35
N GLU A 2 -10.82 -3.15 -16.11
CA GLU A 2 -12.02 -3.44 -16.91
C GLU A 2 -13.26 -3.65 -16.04
N ILE A 3 -13.10 -4.03 -14.79
CA ILE A 3 -14.20 -4.24 -13.83
C ILE A 3 -14.67 -2.91 -13.21
N LYS A 4 -13.84 -1.86 -13.16
CA LYS A 4 -14.25 -0.52 -12.66
C LYS A 4 -15.23 0.20 -13.59
N ASN A 5 -15.22 -0.11 -14.89
CA ASN A 5 -16.18 0.40 -15.84
C ASN A 5 -17.29 -0.65 -16.09
N ASN A 6 -18.19 -0.74 -15.15
CA ASN A 6 -19.34 -1.64 -15.04
C ASN A 6 -20.23 -1.83 -16.30
N LYS A 7 -19.83 -1.41 -17.48
CA LYS A 7 -20.69 -1.45 -18.66
C LYS A 7 -20.32 -2.51 -19.72
N SER A 8 -19.12 -3.09 -19.72
CA SER A 8 -18.69 -3.95 -20.82
C SER A 8 -18.68 -5.44 -20.53
N ILE A 9 -18.18 -5.89 -19.38
CA ILE A 9 -18.03 -7.35 -19.10
C ILE A 9 -19.38 -8.02 -18.81
N MET A 10 -20.32 -7.30 -18.22
CA MET A 10 -21.59 -7.87 -17.76
C MET A 10 -22.73 -7.85 -18.79
N LYS A 11 -22.47 -7.37 -20.02
CA LYS A 11 -23.45 -7.37 -21.10
C LYS A 11 -23.44 -8.64 -21.96
N THR A 12 -22.54 -9.60 -21.69
CA THR A 12 -22.45 -10.82 -22.47
C THR A 12 -23.43 -11.87 -21.93
N PRO A 13 -24.22 -12.56 -22.78
CA PRO A 13 -25.13 -13.62 -22.33
C PRO A 13 -24.48 -14.77 -21.58
N SER A 14 -23.16 -14.93 -21.69
CA SER A 14 -22.37 -15.94 -21.01
C SER A 14 -22.20 -15.72 -19.51
N VAL A 15 -22.45 -14.52 -18.98
CA VAL A 15 -22.27 -14.20 -17.55
C VAL A 15 -23.23 -15.01 -16.65
N ASN A 16 -24.42 -15.31 -17.13
CA ASN A 16 -25.39 -16.14 -16.41
C ASN A 16 -24.89 -17.58 -16.12
N LYS A 17 -23.84 -18.02 -16.81
CA LYS A 17 -23.20 -19.34 -16.63
C LYS A 17 -21.90 -19.26 -15.82
N LEU A 18 -21.53 -18.08 -15.31
CA LEU A 18 -20.29 -17.88 -14.55
C LEU A 18 -20.36 -18.62 -13.20
N LYS A 19 -19.48 -19.59 -13.02
CA LYS A 19 -19.40 -20.39 -11.79
C LYS A 19 -18.35 -19.87 -10.80
N LEU A 20 -17.32 -19.20 -11.31
CA LEU A 20 -16.22 -18.66 -10.51
C LEU A 20 -15.77 -17.29 -11.05
N LEU A 21 -15.75 -16.30 -10.17
CA LEU A 21 -15.02 -15.06 -10.34
C LEU A 21 -13.79 -15.10 -9.44
N HIS A 22 -12.60 -15.08 -10.01
CA HIS A 22 -11.36 -15.07 -9.26
C HIS A 22 -10.59 -13.77 -9.54
N THR A 23 -10.42 -12.92 -8.51
CA THR A 23 -9.60 -11.72 -8.67
C THR A 23 -8.12 -12.08 -8.67
N PRO A 24 -7.29 -11.41 -9.48
CA PRO A 24 -5.85 -11.65 -9.52
C PRO A 24 -5.09 -11.00 -8.34
N GLY A 25 -5.81 -10.43 -7.38
CA GLY A 25 -5.29 -9.77 -6.18
C GLY A 25 -6.23 -9.86 -5.00
N ALA A 26 -5.84 -9.26 -3.87
CA ALA A 26 -6.65 -9.27 -2.64
C ALA A 26 -7.83 -8.28 -2.68
N GLY A 27 -7.70 -7.17 -3.43
CA GLY A 27 -8.71 -6.12 -3.51
C GLY A 27 -9.95 -6.56 -4.29
N ILE A 28 -11.12 -6.22 -3.75
CA ILE A 28 -12.44 -6.50 -4.32
C ILE A 28 -13.29 -5.23 -4.46
N ASP A 29 -12.73 -4.09 -4.12
CA ASP A 29 -13.37 -2.77 -4.07
C ASP A 29 -13.91 -2.25 -5.41
N GLY A 30 -13.50 -2.88 -6.53
CA GLY A 30 -13.99 -2.55 -7.87
C GLY A 30 -15.08 -3.49 -8.42
N ILE A 31 -15.59 -4.44 -7.62
CA ILE A 31 -16.54 -5.47 -8.09
C ILE A 31 -17.96 -5.13 -7.65
N ASN A 32 -18.89 -5.09 -8.62
CA ASN A 32 -20.31 -5.05 -8.32
C ASN A 32 -20.87 -6.48 -8.19
N PHE A 33 -20.94 -6.97 -6.95
CA PHE A 33 -21.41 -8.34 -6.65
C PHE A 33 -22.86 -8.59 -7.05
N LYS A 34 -23.71 -7.55 -7.10
CA LYS A 34 -25.13 -7.67 -7.48
C LYS A 34 -25.34 -8.10 -8.93
N LEU A 35 -24.30 -7.97 -9.77
CA LEU A 35 -24.35 -8.38 -11.17
C LEU A 35 -23.91 -9.83 -11.38
N LEU A 36 -23.47 -10.54 -10.34
CA LEU A 36 -23.04 -11.92 -10.44
C LEU A 36 -24.23 -12.88 -10.31
N PRO A 37 -24.21 -14.03 -11.00
CA PRO A 37 -25.17 -15.10 -10.76
C PRO A 37 -25.16 -15.54 -9.29
N SER A 38 -26.32 -15.89 -8.73
CA SER A 38 -26.47 -16.28 -7.32
C SER A 38 -25.60 -17.48 -6.91
N ASN A 39 -25.30 -18.38 -7.85
CA ASN A 39 -24.45 -19.54 -7.64
C ASN A 39 -22.97 -19.29 -7.94
N CYS A 40 -22.57 -18.09 -8.38
CA CYS A 40 -21.18 -17.73 -8.66
C CYS A 40 -20.37 -17.71 -7.37
N LYS A 41 -19.26 -18.43 -7.37
CA LYS A 41 -18.30 -18.38 -6.26
C LYS A 41 -17.31 -17.25 -6.53
N VAL A 42 -16.98 -16.48 -5.48
CA VAL A 42 -15.99 -15.41 -5.59
C VAL A 42 -14.77 -15.76 -4.75
N CYS A 43 -13.59 -15.67 -5.34
CA CYS A 43 -12.31 -15.87 -4.66
C CYS A 43 -11.36 -14.73 -4.95
N ASN A 44 -10.51 -14.43 -4.00
CA ASN A 44 -9.35 -13.56 -4.21
C ASN A 44 -8.03 -14.31 -4.01
N VAL A 45 -6.91 -13.61 -4.21
CA VAL A 45 -5.59 -14.17 -3.97
C VAL A 45 -4.71 -13.15 -3.27
N TYR A 46 -3.92 -13.65 -2.32
CA TYR A 46 -2.89 -12.93 -1.60
C TYR A 46 -1.51 -13.14 -2.26
N GLU A 47 -0.48 -13.57 -1.55
CA GLU A 47 0.88 -13.89 -2.03
C GLU A 47 1.70 -12.66 -2.47
N HIS A 48 1.28 -11.47 -2.08
CA HIS A 48 1.94 -10.19 -2.38
C HIS A 48 2.55 -9.52 -1.14
N GLU A 49 2.45 -10.17 0.01
CA GLU A 49 2.90 -9.64 1.29
C GLU A 49 4.40 -9.37 1.27
N THR A 50 5.20 -10.37 0.87
CA THR A 50 6.66 -10.28 0.82
C THR A 50 7.17 -9.16 -0.10
N PRO A 51 6.82 -9.09 -1.40
CA PRO A 51 7.34 -8.02 -2.26
C PRO A 51 6.89 -6.62 -1.81
N ILE A 52 5.70 -6.48 -1.23
CA ILE A 52 5.27 -5.19 -0.66
C ILE A 52 6.11 -4.81 0.56
N ALA A 53 6.40 -5.76 1.44
CA ALA A 53 7.23 -5.50 2.61
C ALA A 53 8.67 -5.14 2.23
N GLU A 54 9.25 -5.85 1.26
CA GLU A 54 10.56 -5.54 0.66
C GLU A 54 10.56 -4.13 0.01
N TYR A 55 9.50 -3.79 -0.72
CA TYR A 55 9.33 -2.46 -1.31
C TYR A 55 9.31 -1.36 -0.24
N CYS A 56 8.55 -1.55 0.84
CA CYS A 56 8.52 -0.59 1.94
C CYS A 56 9.90 -0.41 2.56
N LEU A 57 10.57 -1.52 2.91
CA LEU A 57 11.89 -1.49 3.52
C LEU A 57 12.94 -0.83 2.60
N ALA A 58 12.97 -1.18 1.32
CA ALA A 58 13.90 -0.60 0.35
C ALA A 58 13.73 0.92 0.23
N ASN A 59 12.48 1.41 0.19
CA ASN A 59 12.21 2.84 0.12
C ASN A 59 12.51 3.56 1.44
N MET A 60 12.27 2.94 2.60
CA MET A 60 12.65 3.51 3.89
C MET A 60 14.17 3.64 4.02
N LEU A 61 14.93 2.61 3.64
CA LEU A 61 16.40 2.67 3.63
C LEU A 61 16.91 3.73 2.65
N ASN A 62 16.32 3.81 1.44
CA ASN A 62 16.66 4.85 0.48
C ASN A 62 16.33 6.25 1.01
N TRP A 63 15.21 6.39 1.75
CA TRP A 63 14.80 7.66 2.35
C TRP A 63 15.80 8.14 3.39
N GLU A 64 16.20 7.28 4.33
CA GLU A 64 17.17 7.62 5.38
C GLU A 64 18.57 7.89 4.81
N THR A 65 19.02 7.06 3.86
CA THR A 65 20.38 7.16 3.31
C THR A 65 20.52 8.12 2.13
N LYS A 66 19.40 8.49 1.48
CA LYS A 66 19.34 9.22 0.20
C LYS A 66 20.20 8.56 -0.90
N LEU A 67 20.26 7.22 -0.85
CA LEU A 67 21.21 6.42 -1.61
C LEU A 67 21.15 6.69 -3.11
N VAL A 68 19.93 6.69 -3.69
CA VAL A 68 19.74 6.93 -5.14
C VAL A 68 20.22 8.34 -5.54
N GLU A 69 19.96 9.36 -4.71
CA GLU A 69 20.40 10.72 -4.96
C GLU A 69 21.93 10.81 -4.92
N LYS A 70 22.56 10.26 -3.88
CA LYS A 70 24.02 10.23 -3.71
C LYS A 70 24.72 9.48 -4.83
N ILE A 71 24.18 8.32 -5.27
CA ILE A 71 24.70 7.60 -6.44
C ILE A 71 24.65 8.47 -7.69
N ASN A 72 23.54 9.17 -7.94
CA ASN A 72 23.40 10.02 -9.12
C ASN A 72 24.31 11.24 -9.11
N ARG A 73 24.61 11.80 -7.93
CA ARG A 73 25.63 12.85 -7.77
C ARG A 73 27.03 12.29 -8.04
N PHE A 74 27.38 11.17 -7.42
CA PHE A 74 28.70 10.60 -7.58
C PHE A 74 29.02 10.12 -9.00
N LYS A 75 27.99 9.68 -9.77
CA LYS A 75 28.16 9.41 -11.20
C LYS A 75 28.58 10.66 -12.02
N LYS A 76 28.38 11.85 -11.47
CA LYS A 76 28.86 13.12 -12.03
C LYS A 76 30.19 13.56 -11.43
N LEU A 77 30.88 12.67 -10.71
CA LEU A 77 32.13 12.89 -10.00
C LEU A 77 32.02 13.95 -8.88
N ASP A 78 30.79 14.16 -8.35
CA ASP A 78 30.51 15.08 -7.26
C ASP A 78 30.75 14.38 -5.92
N TRP A 79 31.75 14.84 -5.18
CA TRP A 79 32.20 14.33 -3.88
C TRP A 79 31.58 15.09 -2.69
N SER A 80 30.67 16.03 -2.92
CA SER A 80 30.12 16.89 -1.87
C SER A 80 29.46 16.16 -0.71
N ASP A 81 28.92 14.94 -0.95
CA ASP A 81 28.29 14.09 0.07
C ASP A 81 29.27 13.09 0.73
N SER A 82 30.57 13.26 0.54
CA SER A 82 31.56 12.33 1.09
C SER A 82 31.98 12.69 2.52
N LEU A 83 32.49 11.70 3.25
CA LEU A 83 33.14 11.90 4.54
C LEU A 83 34.31 12.89 4.43
N PHE A 84 35.06 12.85 3.32
CA PHE A 84 36.20 13.70 3.08
C PHE A 84 35.84 15.17 2.85
N SER A 85 34.63 15.44 2.30
CA SER A 85 34.12 16.80 2.09
C SER A 85 33.30 17.30 3.27
N LEU A 86 33.20 16.54 4.36
CA LEU A 86 32.31 16.82 5.49
C LEU A 86 30.86 17.07 5.06
N GLY A 87 30.40 16.29 4.07
CA GLY A 87 29.03 16.30 3.61
C GLY A 87 28.05 15.87 4.70
N GLU A 88 26.76 16.17 4.50
CA GLU A 88 25.72 15.83 5.48
C GLU A 88 25.63 14.31 5.72
N PRO A 89 25.79 13.86 6.98
CA PRO A 89 25.61 12.46 7.30
C PRO A 89 24.15 12.03 7.08
N HIS A 90 23.95 10.80 6.66
CA HIS A 90 22.61 10.25 6.50
C HIS A 90 22.03 9.76 7.84
N SER A 91 20.70 9.66 7.90
CA SER A 91 19.97 9.08 9.04
C SER A 91 19.98 7.56 9.00
N GLU A 92 19.57 6.94 10.10
CA GLU A 92 19.41 5.49 10.24
C GLU A 92 17.94 5.12 10.46
N LEU A 93 17.56 3.93 10.01
CA LEU A 93 16.24 3.35 10.26
C LEU A 93 16.12 2.81 11.69
N SER A 94 17.24 2.49 12.32
CA SER A 94 17.31 1.95 13.67
C SER A 94 16.66 2.88 14.69
N GLY A 95 15.82 2.33 15.57
CA GLY A 95 15.14 3.06 16.63
C GLY A 95 13.91 3.88 16.21
N LYS A 96 13.65 4.03 14.90
CA LYS A 96 12.48 4.75 14.39
C LYS A 96 11.17 4.13 14.86
N CYS A 97 10.15 4.98 15.04
CA CYS A 97 8.81 4.57 15.42
C CYS A 97 7.92 4.51 14.18
N ILE A 98 7.37 3.32 13.91
CA ILE A 98 6.62 3.01 12.68
C ILE A 98 5.16 2.73 13.03
N GLY A 99 4.25 3.54 12.53
CA GLY A 99 2.81 3.29 12.59
C GLY A 99 2.35 2.46 11.41
N ILE A 100 1.80 1.27 11.63
CA ILE A 100 1.22 0.43 10.59
C ILE A 100 -0.30 0.50 10.71
N ILE A 101 -0.94 1.19 9.76
CA ILE A 101 -2.40 1.31 9.69
C ILE A 101 -2.95 0.14 8.87
N GLY A 102 -3.62 -0.80 9.56
CA GLY A 102 -4.04 -2.06 8.97
C GLY A 102 -3.03 -3.20 9.20
N TYR A 103 -3.01 -3.74 10.42
CA TYR A 103 -2.11 -4.84 10.81
C TYR A 103 -2.68 -6.21 10.41
N GLY A 104 -2.87 -6.39 9.08
CA GLY A 104 -3.25 -7.63 8.41
C GLY A 104 -2.03 -8.46 7.98
N ARG A 105 -2.16 -9.24 6.89
CA ARG A 105 -1.07 -10.05 6.33
C ARG A 105 0.13 -9.18 5.91
N ILE A 106 -0.12 -8.11 5.13
CA ILE A 106 0.93 -7.18 4.68
C ILE A 106 1.58 -6.49 5.87
N GLY A 107 0.77 -5.90 6.78
CA GLY A 107 1.31 -5.19 7.94
C GLY A 107 2.15 -6.06 8.85
N LYS A 108 1.80 -7.34 9.01
CA LYS A 108 2.61 -8.31 9.75
C LYS A 108 3.93 -8.63 9.07
N GLU A 109 3.93 -8.80 7.76
CA GLU A 109 5.14 -9.07 7.00
C GLU A 109 6.09 -7.87 7.03
N ILE A 110 5.57 -6.64 6.91
CA ILE A 110 6.35 -5.42 7.09
C ILE A 110 6.95 -5.36 8.50
N ALA A 111 6.16 -5.61 9.54
CA ALA A 111 6.65 -5.61 10.92
C ALA A 111 7.75 -6.66 11.15
N ASN A 112 7.59 -7.83 10.55
CA ASN A 112 8.58 -8.91 10.61
C ASN A 112 9.94 -8.49 10.03
N LEU A 113 9.95 -7.88 8.83
CA LEU A 113 11.18 -7.37 8.23
C LEU A 113 11.79 -6.22 9.04
N LEU A 114 10.96 -5.27 9.49
CA LEU A 114 11.41 -4.09 10.22
C LEU A 114 11.94 -4.41 11.62
N ASN A 115 11.55 -5.53 12.23
CA ASN A 115 12.04 -5.96 13.53
C ASN A 115 13.57 -6.14 13.55
N SER A 116 14.16 -6.62 12.46
CA SER A 116 15.62 -6.75 12.32
C SER A 116 16.37 -5.43 12.36
N PHE A 117 15.69 -4.31 12.12
CA PHE A 117 16.20 -2.95 12.16
C PHE A 117 15.99 -2.26 13.52
N LYS A 118 15.58 -3.00 14.55
CA LYS A 118 15.34 -2.48 15.91
C LYS A 118 14.32 -1.33 15.94
N THR A 119 13.37 -1.31 15.01
CA THR A 119 12.30 -0.30 14.95
C THR A 119 11.23 -0.56 16.01
N LYS A 120 10.44 0.46 16.33
CA LYS A 120 9.32 0.39 17.28
C LYS A 120 8.02 0.36 16.48
N ILE A 121 7.32 -0.77 16.45
CA ILE A 121 6.08 -0.92 15.68
C ILE A 121 4.86 -0.57 16.52
N TYR A 122 4.03 0.35 16.03
CA TYR A 122 2.69 0.68 16.53
C TYR A 122 1.68 0.18 15.51
N ALA A 123 0.86 -0.80 15.89
CA ALA A 123 -0.14 -1.39 15.01
C ALA A 123 -1.52 -0.76 15.25
N PHE A 124 -2.07 -0.10 14.23
CA PHE A 124 -3.40 0.49 14.27
C PHE A 124 -4.41 -0.42 13.59
N THR A 125 -5.44 -0.82 14.35
CA THR A 125 -6.47 -1.77 13.89
C THR A 125 -7.86 -1.34 14.35
N ARG A 126 -8.91 -1.93 13.81
CA ARG A 126 -10.30 -1.65 14.23
C ARG A 126 -10.59 -2.10 15.66
N VAL A 127 -9.94 -3.17 16.10
CA VAL A 127 -10.08 -3.76 17.43
C VAL A 127 -8.68 -4.10 17.93
N VAL A 128 -8.39 -3.79 19.18
CA VAL A 128 -7.10 -4.16 19.78
C VAL A 128 -6.90 -5.67 19.70
N ARG A 129 -5.76 -6.08 19.16
CA ARG A 129 -5.42 -7.49 18.98
C ARG A 129 -4.66 -8.02 20.20
N LYS A 130 -4.65 -9.36 20.35
CA LYS A 130 -3.80 -10.04 21.32
C LYS A 130 -2.34 -9.65 21.10
N LYS A 131 -1.54 -9.73 22.16
CA LYS A 131 -0.11 -9.40 22.18
C LYS A 131 0.62 -10.12 21.02
N ASP A 132 1.35 -9.34 20.24
CA ASP A 132 2.22 -9.79 19.16
C ASP A 132 3.62 -9.30 19.51
N SER A 133 4.63 -10.19 19.53
CA SER A 133 6.00 -9.86 19.93
C SER A 133 6.67 -8.83 19.02
N LEU A 134 6.20 -8.68 17.79
CA LEU A 134 6.68 -7.69 16.82
C LEU A 134 6.13 -6.28 17.08
N VAL A 135 5.09 -6.15 17.92
CA VAL A 135 4.36 -4.90 18.12
C VAL A 135 4.57 -4.35 19.52
N LYS A 136 5.09 -3.13 19.60
CA LYS A 136 5.25 -2.42 20.87
C LYS A 136 3.92 -1.93 21.43
N LYS A 137 3.05 -1.37 20.57
CA LYS A 137 1.70 -0.89 20.94
C LYS A 137 0.68 -1.38 19.91
N SER A 138 -0.43 -2.01 20.38
CA SER A 138 -1.61 -2.30 19.57
C SER A 138 -2.70 -1.29 19.93
N ILE A 139 -3.14 -0.49 18.97
CA ILE A 139 -3.94 0.71 19.17
C ILE A 139 -5.19 0.63 18.29
N VAL A 140 -6.34 1.07 18.80
CA VAL A 140 -7.55 1.24 17.99
C VAL A 140 -7.34 2.42 17.06
N ILE A 141 -7.75 2.29 15.80
CA ILE A 141 -7.54 3.30 14.77
C ILE A 141 -8.15 4.66 15.11
N SER A 142 -9.23 4.70 15.90
CA SER A 142 -9.84 5.95 16.39
C SER A 142 -8.91 6.77 17.27
N ASP A 143 -7.90 6.15 17.86
CA ASP A 143 -6.92 6.81 18.72
C ASP A 143 -5.65 7.24 17.95
N LEU A 144 -5.65 7.18 16.61
CA LEU A 144 -4.50 7.54 15.78
C LEU A 144 -3.89 8.89 16.19
N ASN A 145 -4.72 9.91 16.35
CA ASN A 145 -4.26 11.26 16.66
C ASN A 145 -3.54 11.40 18.01
N LYS A 146 -3.78 10.47 18.95
CA LYS A 146 -3.10 10.47 20.26
C LYS A 146 -1.63 10.03 20.15
N TYR A 147 -1.27 9.33 19.06
CA TYR A 147 0.06 8.72 18.88
C TYR A 147 0.77 9.17 17.61
N ILE A 148 0.08 9.89 16.72
CA ILE A 148 0.62 10.22 15.38
C ILE A 148 1.88 11.08 15.46
N ASN A 149 2.00 11.90 16.50
CA ASN A 149 3.18 12.73 16.79
C ASN A 149 4.38 11.95 17.34
N GLU A 150 4.21 10.65 17.67
CA GLU A 150 5.33 9.77 18.04
C GLU A 150 5.96 9.09 16.80
N LEU A 151 5.25 9.05 15.66
CA LEU A 151 5.60 8.24 14.50
C LEU A 151 6.59 8.95 13.57
N ASP A 152 7.64 8.23 13.18
CA ASP A 152 8.58 8.67 12.14
C ASP A 152 8.10 8.23 10.75
N TYR A 153 7.43 7.07 10.68
CA TYR A 153 6.78 6.56 9.48
C TYR A 153 5.35 6.14 9.75
N ILE A 154 4.48 6.38 8.77
CA ILE A 154 3.11 5.85 8.74
C ILE A 154 2.93 5.03 7.47
N ILE A 155 2.68 3.73 7.62
CA ILE A 155 2.50 2.80 6.51
C ILE A 155 1.03 2.42 6.42
N LEU A 156 0.39 2.74 5.29
CA LEU A 156 -1.02 2.46 5.03
C LEU A 156 -1.16 1.10 4.35
N CYS A 157 -1.73 0.12 5.07
CA CYS A 157 -1.97 -1.26 4.63
C CYS A 157 -3.44 -1.67 4.77
N CYS A 158 -4.34 -0.74 5.16
CA CYS A 158 -5.75 -1.04 5.35
C CYS A 158 -6.52 -1.04 4.02
N PRO A 159 -7.65 -1.76 3.91
CA PRO A 159 -8.52 -1.66 2.74
C PRO A 159 -9.22 -0.30 2.68
N LEU A 160 -9.55 0.16 1.46
CA LEU A 160 -10.41 1.32 1.27
C LEU A 160 -11.87 0.93 1.51
N ASN A 161 -12.54 1.65 2.39
CA ASN A 161 -13.97 1.58 2.65
C ASN A 161 -14.46 2.91 3.24
N LYS A 162 -15.75 3.01 3.61
CA LYS A 162 -16.33 4.24 4.15
C LYS A 162 -15.62 4.77 5.41
N SER A 163 -15.05 3.89 6.23
CA SER A 163 -14.35 4.29 7.48
C SER A 163 -12.87 4.62 7.28
N THR A 164 -12.28 4.27 6.12
CA THR A 164 -10.88 4.51 5.81
C THR A 164 -10.67 5.51 4.68
N GLN A 165 -11.73 5.93 4.00
CA GLN A 165 -11.69 6.99 3.01
C GLN A 165 -11.34 8.32 3.71
N ASN A 166 -10.33 9.04 3.19
CA ASN A 166 -9.79 10.27 3.79
C ASN A 166 -9.43 10.12 5.28
N LEU A 167 -9.02 8.91 5.69
CA LEU A 167 -8.58 8.62 7.05
C LEU A 167 -7.43 9.54 7.47
N ILE A 168 -6.51 9.81 6.53
CA ILE A 168 -5.47 10.81 6.69
C ILE A 168 -5.90 12.08 5.98
N ASN A 169 -6.02 13.15 6.73
CA ASN A 169 -6.48 14.46 6.29
C ASN A 169 -5.62 15.58 6.91
N GLU A 170 -5.99 16.83 6.70
CA GLU A 170 -5.28 18.01 7.19
C GLU A 170 -5.01 17.95 8.71
N ASP A 171 -6.02 17.52 9.50
CA ASP A 171 -5.90 17.49 10.97
C ASP A 171 -4.84 16.49 11.42
N ASN A 172 -4.82 15.29 10.83
CA ASN A 172 -3.78 14.30 11.14
C ASN A 172 -2.41 14.78 10.70
N LEU A 173 -2.30 15.36 9.48
CA LEU A 173 -1.04 15.82 8.90
C LEU A 173 -0.39 16.93 9.75
N LYS A 174 -1.18 17.84 10.30
CA LYS A 174 -0.69 18.90 11.22
C LYS A 174 -0.16 18.36 12.56
N LEU A 175 -0.62 17.20 12.99
CA LEU A 175 -0.17 16.57 14.24
C LEU A 175 1.10 15.74 14.07
N MET A 176 1.49 15.41 12.83
CA MET A 176 2.68 14.61 12.53
C MET A 176 3.97 15.36 12.84
N LYS A 177 5.06 14.61 13.08
CA LYS A 177 6.39 15.22 13.13
C LYS A 177 6.74 15.84 11.78
N LYS A 178 7.47 16.96 11.81
CA LYS A 178 7.92 17.65 10.59
C LYS A 178 8.78 16.77 9.67
N ASN A 179 9.47 15.77 10.21
CA ASN A 179 10.27 14.80 9.46
C ASN A 179 9.57 13.47 9.21
N SER A 180 8.30 13.32 9.59
CA SER A 180 7.55 12.09 9.35
C SER A 180 7.30 11.83 7.87
N VAL A 181 7.26 10.54 7.51
CA VAL A 181 7.03 10.07 6.13
C VAL A 181 5.81 9.17 6.06
N ILE A 182 4.93 9.41 5.10
CA ILE A 182 3.80 8.52 4.81
C ILE A 182 4.15 7.58 3.66
N ILE A 183 3.94 6.27 3.86
CA ILE A 183 4.07 5.24 2.83
C ILE A 183 2.69 4.72 2.48
N ASN A 184 2.22 4.97 1.26
CA ASN A 184 0.91 4.49 0.82
C ASN A 184 1.06 3.36 -0.23
N ILE A 185 0.85 2.13 0.23
CA ILE A 185 0.80 0.91 -0.60
C ILE A 185 -0.61 0.30 -0.62
N ALA A 186 -1.60 0.99 -0.07
CA ALA A 186 -2.98 0.52 0.03
C ALA A 186 -3.86 1.06 -1.10
N ARG A 187 -4.42 2.27 -0.96
CA ARG A 187 -5.22 2.98 -1.98
C ARG A 187 -5.01 4.49 -1.82
N GLY A 188 -5.06 5.24 -2.94
CA GLY A 188 -4.93 6.70 -2.94
C GLY A 188 -5.90 7.37 -2.00
N ASP A 189 -7.20 7.08 -2.14
CA ASP A 189 -8.30 7.72 -1.42
C ASP A 189 -8.31 7.48 0.11
N ILE A 190 -7.38 6.73 0.67
CA ILE A 190 -7.19 6.65 2.13
C ILE A 190 -6.60 7.96 2.67
N ILE A 191 -5.88 8.69 1.84
CA ILE A 191 -5.39 10.03 2.17
C ILE A 191 -6.21 11.04 1.37
N ASN A 192 -6.62 12.14 1.97
CA ASN A 192 -7.20 13.25 1.23
C ASN A 192 -6.18 13.82 0.25
N GLU A 193 -6.52 13.83 -1.04
CA GLU A 193 -5.60 14.17 -2.13
C GLU A 193 -5.04 15.59 -2.00
N LYS A 194 -5.91 16.56 -1.70
CA LYS A 194 -5.53 17.98 -1.55
C LYS A 194 -4.66 18.19 -0.33
N ASP A 195 -5.11 17.71 0.81
CA ASP A 195 -4.45 17.92 2.09
C ASP A 195 -3.04 17.33 2.07
N PHE A 196 -2.88 16.14 1.47
CA PHE A 196 -1.58 15.48 1.35
C PHE A 196 -0.63 16.26 0.42
N TYR A 197 -1.14 16.72 -0.72
CA TYR A 197 -0.34 17.54 -1.63
C TYR A 197 0.13 18.84 -0.96
N GLU A 198 -0.77 19.56 -0.30
CA GLU A 198 -0.43 20.81 0.39
C GLU A 198 0.53 20.59 1.56
N ALA A 199 0.35 19.51 2.33
CA ALA A 199 1.26 19.15 3.42
C ALA A 199 2.70 18.88 2.92
N LEU A 200 2.84 18.18 1.81
CA LEU A 200 4.13 17.89 1.19
C LEU A 200 4.76 19.15 0.58
N LYS A 201 3.97 19.93 -0.17
CA LYS A 201 4.41 21.16 -0.83
C LYS A 201 4.92 22.20 0.18
N ASN A 202 4.24 22.31 1.32
CA ASN A 202 4.56 23.28 2.37
C ASN A 202 5.50 22.69 3.44
N ASN A 203 6.05 21.49 3.25
CA ASN A 203 6.94 20.80 4.19
C ASN A 203 6.36 20.70 5.63
N ILE A 204 5.04 20.49 5.75
CA ILE A 204 4.36 20.22 7.02
C ILE A 204 4.82 18.87 7.56
N ILE A 205 5.03 17.90 6.66
CA ILE A 205 5.64 16.59 6.95
C ILE A 205 6.88 16.39 6.09
N GLY A 206 7.72 15.43 6.46
CA GLY A 206 9.00 15.16 5.79
C GLY A 206 8.83 14.68 4.36
N GLY A 207 7.87 13.78 4.10
CA GLY A 207 7.69 13.30 2.73
C GLY A 207 6.62 12.25 2.54
N GLY A 208 6.54 11.78 1.29
CA GLY A 208 5.62 10.73 0.86
C GLY A 208 6.27 9.69 -0.04
N ILE A 209 5.97 8.41 0.20
CA ILE A 209 6.32 7.29 -0.65
C ILE A 209 5.00 6.70 -1.15
N ILE A 210 4.70 6.88 -2.43
CA ILE A 210 3.37 6.66 -2.99
C ILE A 210 3.46 5.63 -4.11
N ASP A 211 2.86 4.46 -3.90
CA ASP A 211 2.73 3.42 -4.92
C ASP A 211 1.29 3.33 -5.47
N THR A 212 0.30 3.76 -4.69
CA THR A 212 -1.12 3.71 -5.05
C THR A 212 -1.70 5.11 -5.20
N TRP A 213 -2.47 5.30 -6.28
CA TRP A 213 -2.84 6.62 -6.77
C TRP A 213 -4.35 6.86 -6.76
N TYR A 214 -4.73 8.11 -6.94
CA TYR A 214 -6.12 8.59 -7.04
C TYR A 214 -6.74 8.31 -8.41
N ARG A 215 -5.88 8.21 -9.45
CA ARG A 215 -6.29 7.96 -10.82
C ARG A 215 -5.34 6.98 -11.49
N TYR A 216 -5.90 6.17 -12.37
CA TYR A 216 -5.18 5.19 -13.18
C TYR A 216 -5.51 5.35 -14.67
N PRO A 217 -4.58 5.07 -15.59
CA PRO A 217 -4.86 5.11 -17.01
C PRO A 217 -5.90 4.04 -17.39
N LEU A 218 -6.97 4.45 -18.06
CA LEU A 218 -8.00 3.53 -18.57
C LEU A 218 -7.56 2.81 -19.84
N ASN A 219 -6.64 3.41 -20.60
CA ASN A 219 -6.10 2.86 -21.83
C ASN A 219 -4.65 2.42 -21.62
N LYS A 220 -4.36 1.13 -21.86
CA LYS A 220 -3.01 0.54 -21.74
C LYS A 220 -1.97 1.20 -22.64
N ASN A 221 -2.41 1.81 -23.76
CA ASN A 221 -1.52 2.53 -24.68
C ASN A 221 -1.20 3.96 -24.22
N LYS A 222 -1.83 4.47 -23.16
CA LYS A 222 -1.56 5.80 -22.64
C LYS A 222 -0.42 5.75 -21.64
N LEU A 223 0.81 5.76 -22.14
CA LEU A 223 2.03 5.64 -21.33
C LEU A 223 2.32 6.88 -20.47
N LYS A 224 1.85 8.08 -20.88
CA LYS A 224 1.96 9.30 -20.09
C LYS A 224 0.60 9.64 -19.49
N PHE A 225 0.49 9.54 -18.18
CA PHE A 225 -0.76 9.78 -17.44
C PHE A 225 -0.49 10.42 -16.10
N LYS A 226 -1.27 11.45 -15.74
CA LYS A 226 -1.16 12.15 -14.46
C LYS A 226 -2.01 11.42 -13.41
N PRO A 227 -1.39 10.78 -12.38
CA PRO A 227 -2.12 9.91 -11.45
C PRO A 227 -2.87 10.67 -10.36
N SER A 228 -2.81 12.01 -10.36
CA SER A 228 -3.43 12.92 -9.40
C SER A 228 -3.93 14.19 -10.09
N LYS A 229 -4.83 14.92 -9.46
CA LYS A 229 -5.19 16.31 -9.86
C LYS A 229 -4.02 17.26 -9.62
N TYR A 230 -3.19 16.96 -8.62
CA TYR A 230 -2.05 17.79 -8.18
C TYR A 230 -0.73 17.31 -8.77
N ASN A 231 0.28 18.17 -8.74
CA ASN A 231 1.58 17.94 -9.37
C ASN A 231 2.59 17.27 -8.40
N PHE A 232 2.25 16.14 -7.80
CA PHE A 232 3.16 15.41 -6.90
C PHE A 232 4.54 15.15 -7.52
N HIS A 233 4.60 14.95 -8.84
CA HIS A 233 5.84 14.69 -9.58
C HIS A 233 6.84 15.87 -9.60
N THR A 234 6.41 17.06 -9.17
CA THR A 234 7.29 18.22 -9.05
C THR A 234 7.87 18.39 -7.65
N LEU A 235 7.38 17.63 -6.68
CA LEU A 235 7.81 17.72 -5.29
C LEU A 235 9.09 16.88 -5.08
N LYS A 236 10.09 17.48 -4.43
CA LYS A 236 11.38 16.83 -4.15
C LYS A 236 11.29 15.79 -3.03
N ASN A 237 10.33 15.95 -2.11
CA ASN A 237 10.12 15.08 -0.96
C ASN A 237 9.08 13.97 -1.23
N VAL A 238 8.96 13.52 -2.49
CA VAL A 238 8.04 12.45 -2.87
C VAL A 238 8.75 11.39 -3.70
N ILE A 239 8.65 10.15 -3.28
CA ILE A 239 8.98 8.96 -4.07
C ILE A 239 7.70 8.44 -4.69
N MET A 240 7.66 8.36 -6.02
CA MET A 240 6.48 7.95 -6.79
C MET A 240 6.78 6.69 -7.58
N THR A 241 5.90 5.68 -7.46
CA THR A 241 5.97 4.47 -8.29
C THR A 241 4.59 4.13 -8.86
N PRO A 242 4.53 3.49 -10.04
CA PRO A 242 3.28 3.26 -10.77
C PRO A 242 2.58 1.97 -10.35
N HIS A 243 2.33 1.78 -9.04
CA HIS A 243 1.64 0.62 -8.46
C HIS A 243 2.38 -0.70 -8.72
N ILE A 244 3.66 -0.74 -8.33
CA ILE A 244 4.57 -1.86 -8.56
C ILE A 244 5.00 -2.60 -7.30
N SER A 245 4.63 -2.13 -6.11
CA SER A 245 5.11 -2.71 -4.84
C SER A 245 4.86 -4.21 -4.73
N ALA A 246 3.75 -4.70 -5.31
CA ALA A 246 3.42 -6.12 -5.35
C ALA A 246 3.97 -6.86 -6.58
N TRP A 247 4.47 -6.15 -7.62
CA TRP A 247 4.72 -6.71 -8.94
C TRP A 247 6.07 -7.42 -9.04
N SER A 248 6.13 -8.69 -8.57
CA SER A 248 7.33 -9.53 -8.65
C SER A 248 7.06 -10.83 -9.42
N LYS A 249 8.10 -11.38 -10.05
CA LYS A 249 8.02 -12.68 -10.77
C LYS A 249 7.56 -13.80 -9.85
N ALA A 250 8.10 -13.85 -8.63
CA ALA A 250 7.77 -14.87 -7.65
C ALA A 250 6.29 -14.78 -7.20
N MET A 251 5.77 -13.57 -6.98
CA MET A 251 4.37 -13.33 -6.64
C MET A 251 3.44 -13.83 -7.75
N ILE A 252 3.73 -13.54 -9.01
CA ILE A 252 2.93 -13.99 -10.15
C ILE A 252 2.83 -15.52 -10.16
N ILE A 253 3.96 -16.22 -9.96
CA ILE A 253 3.99 -17.69 -9.92
C ILE A 253 3.15 -18.22 -8.75
N ARG A 254 3.30 -17.66 -7.54
CA ARG A 254 2.54 -18.08 -6.36
C ARG A 254 1.04 -17.89 -6.56
N ARG A 255 0.62 -16.72 -7.08
CA ARG A 255 -0.78 -16.42 -7.38
C ARG A 255 -1.37 -17.37 -8.43
N SER A 256 -0.64 -17.63 -9.50
CA SER A 256 -1.08 -18.55 -10.57
C SER A 256 -1.33 -19.96 -10.03
N LYS A 257 -0.49 -20.44 -9.09
CA LYS A 257 -0.70 -21.75 -8.42
C LYS A 257 -2.00 -21.76 -7.61
N ILE A 258 -2.32 -20.70 -6.87
CA ILE A 258 -3.57 -20.61 -6.09
C ILE A 258 -4.79 -20.55 -7.01
N ILE A 259 -4.73 -19.73 -8.07
CA ILE A 259 -5.82 -19.62 -9.05
C ILE A 259 -6.06 -20.96 -9.73
N LYS A 260 -5.01 -21.63 -10.22
CA LYS A 260 -5.09 -22.99 -10.79
C LYS A 260 -5.73 -23.95 -9.80
N LYS A 261 -5.28 -23.95 -8.55
CA LYS A 261 -5.83 -24.82 -7.49
C LYS A 261 -7.33 -24.58 -7.26
N ASN A 262 -7.78 -23.33 -7.31
CA ASN A 262 -9.20 -23.02 -7.17
C ASN A 262 -10.05 -23.48 -8.37
N ILE A 263 -9.51 -23.45 -9.59
CA ILE A 263 -10.18 -23.99 -10.77
C ILE A 263 -10.32 -25.52 -10.62
N GLU A 264 -9.25 -26.22 -10.24
CA GLU A 264 -9.27 -27.66 -9.97
C GLU A 264 -10.27 -28.00 -8.85
N ASN A 265 -10.22 -27.25 -7.74
CA ASN A 265 -11.12 -27.47 -6.62
C ASN A 265 -12.59 -27.27 -7.00
N LEU A 266 -12.90 -26.26 -7.83
CA LEU A 266 -14.25 -26.08 -8.36
C LEU A 266 -14.71 -27.26 -9.21
N TYR A 267 -13.84 -27.74 -10.11
CA TYR A 267 -14.13 -28.86 -10.99
C TYR A 267 -14.44 -30.15 -10.21
N TYR A 268 -13.65 -30.43 -9.16
CA TYR A 268 -13.82 -31.63 -8.32
C TYR A 268 -14.78 -31.44 -7.13
N GLY A 269 -15.53 -30.34 -7.07
CA GLY A 269 -16.45 -30.05 -5.96
C GLY A 269 -15.78 -29.86 -4.59
N LYS A 270 -14.46 -29.54 -4.57
CA LYS A 270 -13.69 -29.34 -3.35
C LYS A 270 -13.81 -27.90 -2.82
N ARG A 271 -13.41 -27.68 -1.56
CA ARG A 271 -13.41 -26.35 -0.93
C ARG A 271 -12.46 -25.40 -1.64
N LEU A 272 -12.97 -24.21 -2.02
CA LEU A 272 -12.18 -23.15 -2.63
C LEU A 272 -11.33 -22.41 -1.59
N LEU A 273 -10.10 -22.05 -1.98
CA LEU A 273 -9.20 -21.21 -1.19
C LEU A 273 -9.62 -19.74 -1.29
N ASN A 274 -9.50 -19.00 -0.19
CA ASN A 274 -9.78 -17.55 -0.14
C ASN A 274 -11.16 -17.18 -0.73
N ARG A 275 -12.17 -18.03 -0.50
CA ARG A 275 -13.55 -17.73 -0.90
C ARG A 275 -14.06 -16.53 -0.10
N ILE A 276 -14.69 -15.60 -0.81
CA ILE A 276 -15.30 -14.40 -0.26
C ILE A 276 -16.78 -14.69 -0.06
N ASP A 277 -17.27 -14.37 1.12
CA ASP A 277 -18.70 -14.33 1.38
C ASP A 277 -19.26 -13.01 0.84
N ILE A 278 -20.09 -13.11 -0.18
CA ILE A 278 -20.70 -11.96 -0.86
C ILE A 278 -22.10 -11.61 -0.34
N SER A 279 -22.60 -12.32 0.68
CA SER A 279 -23.93 -12.08 1.27
C SER A 279 -24.07 -10.71 1.94
N ASN A 280 -22.96 -10.07 2.27
CA ASN A 280 -22.91 -8.78 2.97
C ASN A 280 -22.61 -7.58 2.07
N PHE A 281 -22.71 -7.74 0.71
CA PHE A 281 -22.41 -6.69 -0.25
C PHE A 281 -23.60 -6.21 -1.07
#